data_31e2ff608891fd63f2dace984d396676
#
_entry.id   31e2ff608891fd63f2dace984d396676
#
_cell.length_a   1.000
_cell.length_b   1.000
_cell.length_c   1.000
_cell.angle_alpha   90.00
_cell.angle_beta   90.00
_cell.angle_gamma   90.00
#
_symmetry.space_group_name_H-M   'P 1'
#
loop_
_entity.id
_entity.type
_entity.pdbx_description
1 polymer ?
#
loop_
_entity_poly.entity_id
_entity_poly.type
_entity_poly.pdbx_seq_one_letter_code
_entity_poly.pdbx_strand_id
1 'polypeptide(L)'
;MSDTAAKKVNLLGLSRPELESFVASLGAKPFRARQLMKWIYRKGESDFERMTDLARDFREQLAAAAEVRPPDIVTVQASADGTRKWLLRAPGATGAEQAIETVFIPEPGRGTLCISSQVGCALDCSFCSTAKQGFNRNLSAAEIVGQVWLANRELGASADGPRLITNVVLMGMGEPLANYRNVLPAMRIMMDDLGYDLSRRRVTLSTSGLVPQIYRLAEECNVALAVSLHAPNDALRNQLVPINRLHPIRELLAACWHYLERQNGRSVTFEYVMLDGVNDQPGHADELARLLRGHDAKVNLIPFNTFPGTSYRRSPEPAIAAFRDRLMRRGVIATIRRTRGDDIDAACGQLKGRVLDRIQKRLGDKRVGIMVQA
;
A
#
# COMPACT_ATOMS: atom_id res chain seq x y z
N MET A 1 42.57 5.50 -2.95
CA MET A 1 42.00 4.16 -2.76
C MET A 1 40.63 4.37 -2.14
N SER A 2 39.57 4.38 -2.93
CA SER A 2 38.19 4.52 -2.42
C SER A 2 37.79 3.20 -1.79
N ASP A 3 37.69 3.19 -0.49
CA ASP A 3 37.15 2.12 0.33
C ASP A 3 35.64 2.01 0.00
N THR A 4 35.30 1.19 -0.98
CA THR A 4 33.92 0.79 -1.23
C THR A 4 33.55 -0.23 -0.18
N ALA A 5 33.24 0.25 1.05
CA ALA A 5 32.64 -0.58 2.06
C ALA A 5 31.44 -1.31 1.42
N ALA A 6 31.47 -2.64 1.41
CA ALA A 6 30.42 -3.46 0.83
C ALA A 6 29.08 -3.04 1.46
N LYS A 7 28.09 -2.70 0.64
CA LYS A 7 26.79 -2.22 1.12
C LYS A 7 26.11 -3.31 1.95
N LYS A 8 25.86 -3.03 3.24
CA LYS A 8 25.19 -3.96 4.14
C LYS A 8 23.79 -4.33 3.63
N VAL A 9 23.41 -5.58 3.85
CA VAL A 9 22.08 -6.08 3.50
C VAL A 9 21.06 -5.60 4.53
N ASN A 10 20.01 -4.91 4.11
CA ASN A 10 18.94 -4.52 5.02
C ASN A 10 17.96 -5.68 5.22
N LEU A 11 17.97 -6.26 6.43
CA LEU A 11 17.18 -7.45 6.76
C LEU A 11 15.67 -7.22 6.79
N LEU A 12 15.20 -5.97 6.90
CA LEU A 12 13.77 -5.64 6.84
C LEU A 12 13.11 -6.03 5.50
N GLY A 13 13.90 -6.19 4.42
CA GLY A 13 13.38 -6.54 3.10
C GLY A 13 13.39 -8.02 2.78
N LEU A 14 13.95 -8.85 3.66
CA LEU A 14 14.10 -10.28 3.40
C LEU A 14 12.91 -11.09 3.95
N SER A 15 12.22 -11.79 3.07
CA SER A 15 11.25 -12.83 3.45
C SER A 15 11.96 -13.97 4.19
N ARG A 16 11.19 -14.82 4.89
CA ARG A 16 11.79 -15.94 5.67
C ARG A 16 12.76 -16.80 4.83
N PRO A 17 12.41 -17.28 3.62
CA PRO A 17 13.35 -18.05 2.80
C PRO A 17 14.60 -17.27 2.38
N GLU A 18 14.46 -15.97 2.07
CA GLU A 18 15.60 -15.12 1.73
C GLU A 18 16.50 -14.88 2.93
N LEU A 19 15.92 -14.69 4.12
CA LEU A 19 16.67 -14.54 5.36
C LEU A 19 17.37 -15.84 5.76
N GLU A 20 16.73 -17.01 5.56
CA GLU A 20 17.37 -18.32 5.77
C GLU A 20 18.55 -18.51 4.82
N SER A 21 18.42 -18.12 3.54
CA SER A 21 19.50 -18.15 2.57
C SER A 21 20.64 -17.19 2.93
N PHE A 22 20.32 -15.99 3.39
CA PHE A 22 21.30 -15.01 3.86
C PHE A 22 22.08 -15.54 5.09
N VAL A 23 21.38 -16.08 6.07
CA VAL A 23 22.00 -16.68 7.27
C VAL A 23 22.90 -17.85 6.90
N ALA A 24 22.49 -18.70 5.95
CA ALA A 24 23.30 -19.81 5.46
C ALA A 24 24.58 -19.31 4.75
N SER A 25 24.52 -18.19 4.03
CA SER A 25 25.72 -17.59 3.39
C SER A 25 26.77 -17.09 4.40
N LEU A 26 26.34 -16.83 5.65
CA LEU A 26 27.23 -16.52 6.78
C LEU A 26 27.71 -17.77 7.54
N GLY A 27 27.45 -18.99 7.00
CA GLY A 27 27.82 -20.25 7.64
C GLY A 27 26.96 -20.64 8.87
N ALA A 28 25.84 -19.94 9.11
CA ALA A 28 24.97 -20.21 10.25
C ALA A 28 23.77 -21.10 9.84
N LYS A 29 23.19 -21.80 10.82
CA LYS A 29 22.06 -22.72 10.58
C LYS A 29 20.76 -21.94 10.34
N PRO A 30 19.83 -22.44 9.47
CA PRO A 30 18.59 -21.75 9.11
C PRO A 30 17.70 -21.30 10.28
N PHE A 31 17.72 -22.01 11.43
CA PHE A 31 16.93 -21.63 12.59
C PHE A 31 17.32 -20.24 13.16
N ARG A 32 18.53 -19.74 12.86
CA ARG A 32 18.98 -18.40 13.24
C ARG A 32 18.15 -17.30 12.56
N ALA A 33 17.67 -17.56 11.34
CA ALA A 33 16.76 -16.65 10.65
C ALA A 33 15.44 -16.47 11.44
N ARG A 34 14.92 -17.55 12.03
CA ARG A 34 13.72 -17.49 12.89
C ARG A 34 13.94 -16.66 14.16
N GLN A 35 15.12 -16.75 14.76
CA GLN A 35 15.49 -15.91 15.91
C GLN A 35 15.57 -14.44 15.49
N LEU A 36 16.24 -14.15 14.37
CA LEU A 36 16.32 -12.78 13.81
C LEU A 36 14.94 -12.19 13.52
N MET A 37 14.03 -12.93 12.88
CA MET A 37 12.67 -12.45 12.64
C MET A 37 11.95 -12.07 13.92
N LYS A 38 12.05 -12.90 14.97
CA LYS A 38 11.43 -12.59 16.27
C LYS A 38 12.02 -11.30 16.89
N TRP A 39 13.32 -11.11 16.81
CA TRP A 39 13.96 -9.89 17.31
C TRP A 39 13.53 -8.66 16.52
N ILE A 40 13.60 -8.75 15.20
CA ILE A 40 13.31 -7.63 14.30
C ILE A 40 11.83 -7.24 14.37
N TYR A 41 10.92 -8.20 14.21
CA TYR A 41 9.50 -7.90 13.99
C TYR A 41 8.63 -7.99 15.25
N ARG A 42 8.94 -8.90 16.19
CA ARG A 42 8.17 -9.05 17.43
C ARG A 42 8.64 -8.12 18.54
N LYS A 43 9.98 -7.93 18.65
CA LYS A 43 10.57 -7.08 19.67
C LYS A 43 10.93 -5.68 19.16
N GLY A 44 10.89 -5.44 17.84
CA GLY A 44 11.24 -4.15 17.24
C GLY A 44 12.70 -3.76 17.42
N GLU A 45 13.60 -4.76 17.53
CA GLU A 45 15.02 -4.52 17.80
C GLU A 45 15.82 -4.41 16.50
N SER A 46 16.65 -3.40 16.41
CA SER A 46 17.56 -3.16 15.27
C SER A 46 19.04 -3.35 15.59
N ASP A 47 19.39 -3.37 16.86
CA ASP A 47 20.76 -3.54 17.32
C ASP A 47 21.06 -5.03 17.56
N PHE A 48 21.95 -5.60 16.75
CA PHE A 48 22.33 -7.01 16.88
C PHE A 48 22.99 -7.32 18.24
N GLU A 49 23.65 -6.36 18.88
CA GLU A 49 24.25 -6.57 20.19
C GLU A 49 23.22 -6.88 21.28
N ARG A 50 22.00 -6.38 21.10
CA ARG A 50 20.87 -6.61 22.02
C ARG A 50 20.14 -7.93 21.77
N MET A 51 20.45 -8.66 20.71
CA MET A 51 19.84 -9.94 20.36
C MET A 51 20.52 -11.09 21.13
N THR A 52 20.31 -11.13 22.44
CA THR A 52 21.10 -11.93 23.40
C THR A 52 20.99 -13.45 23.27
N ASP A 53 19.99 -13.99 22.58
CA ASP A 53 19.87 -15.42 22.26
C ASP A 53 20.66 -15.85 21.01
N LEU A 54 21.33 -14.88 20.34
CA LEU A 54 22.28 -15.12 19.28
C LEU A 54 23.70 -15.20 19.83
N ALA A 55 24.51 -16.15 19.34
CA ALA A 55 25.90 -16.26 19.71
C ALA A 55 26.68 -14.96 19.36
N ARG A 56 27.62 -14.58 20.17
CA ARG A 56 28.41 -13.33 20.02
C ARG A 56 29.06 -13.24 18.63
N ASP A 57 29.76 -14.29 18.21
CA ASP A 57 30.46 -14.32 16.93
C ASP A 57 29.49 -14.12 15.76
N PHE A 58 28.27 -14.68 15.87
CA PHE A 58 27.24 -14.49 14.83
C PHE A 58 26.69 -13.05 14.83
N ARG A 59 26.54 -12.41 16.00
CA ARG A 59 26.15 -10.99 16.08
C ARG A 59 27.19 -10.08 15.43
N GLU A 60 28.49 -10.36 15.66
CA GLU A 60 29.60 -9.64 15.02
C GLU A 60 29.59 -9.82 13.50
N GLN A 61 29.35 -11.04 12.98
CA GLN A 61 29.18 -11.31 11.56
C GLN A 61 27.98 -10.55 10.95
N LEU A 62 26.84 -10.54 11.68
CA LEU A 62 25.66 -9.78 11.25
C LEU A 62 25.96 -8.28 11.19
N ALA A 63 26.61 -7.73 12.20
CA ALA A 63 26.97 -6.32 12.25
C ALA A 63 27.91 -5.89 11.11
N ALA A 64 28.77 -6.82 10.64
CA ALA A 64 29.64 -6.58 9.48
C ALA A 64 28.88 -6.63 8.15
N ALA A 65 27.92 -7.59 7.97
CA ALA A 65 27.30 -7.91 6.69
C ALA A 65 25.90 -7.32 6.48
N ALA A 66 25.21 -6.93 7.57
CA ALA A 66 23.79 -6.57 7.54
C ALA A 66 23.46 -5.36 8.42
N GLU A 67 22.26 -4.86 8.23
CA GLU A 67 21.63 -3.81 9.04
C GLU A 67 20.12 -4.07 9.16
N VAL A 68 19.49 -3.49 10.18
CA VAL A 68 18.02 -3.37 10.30
C VAL A 68 17.72 -1.88 10.27
N ARG A 69 17.43 -1.35 9.08
CA ARG A 69 17.32 0.09 8.86
C ARG A 69 15.97 0.45 8.25
N PRO A 70 15.05 1.01 9.05
CA PRO A 70 13.81 1.61 8.54
C PRO A 70 14.11 2.95 7.83
N PRO A 71 13.15 3.52 7.08
CA PRO A 71 13.25 4.89 6.56
C PRO A 71 13.40 5.91 7.69
N ASP A 72 14.18 6.99 7.46
CA ASP A 72 14.33 8.07 8.42
C ASP A 72 13.07 8.96 8.44
N ILE A 73 12.67 9.41 9.63
CA ILE A 73 11.57 10.37 9.80
C ILE A 73 12.05 11.77 9.42
N VAL A 74 11.32 12.44 8.53
CA VAL A 74 11.52 13.86 8.23
C VAL A 74 10.61 14.73 9.09
N THR A 75 9.32 14.38 9.17
CA THR A 75 8.33 15.08 10.03
C THR A 75 7.25 14.10 10.49
N VAL A 76 6.65 14.44 11.64
CA VAL A 76 5.47 13.77 12.17
C VAL A 76 4.37 14.80 12.36
N GLN A 77 3.17 14.47 11.92
CA GLN A 77 1.96 15.26 12.15
C GLN A 77 0.93 14.40 12.88
N ALA A 78 0.25 14.99 13.85
CA ALA A 78 -0.84 14.36 14.60
C ALA A 78 -2.11 15.18 14.44
N SER A 79 -3.19 14.50 14.07
CA SER A 79 -4.54 15.07 13.96
C SER A 79 -5.25 15.02 15.31
N ALA A 80 -6.23 15.89 15.49
CA ALA A 80 -7.10 15.89 16.66
C ALA A 80 -7.91 14.59 16.82
N ASP A 81 -8.14 13.84 15.73
CA ASP A 81 -8.84 12.54 15.75
C ASP A 81 -7.91 11.35 16.07
N GLY A 82 -6.65 11.62 16.42
CA GLY A 82 -5.62 10.62 16.73
C GLY A 82 -4.88 10.05 15.53
N THR A 83 -5.25 10.43 14.30
CA THR A 83 -4.53 10.06 13.09
C THR A 83 -3.11 10.62 13.15
N ARG A 84 -2.10 9.80 12.78
CA ARG A 84 -0.70 10.21 12.70
C ARG A 84 -0.19 10.03 11.28
N LYS A 85 0.51 11.03 10.78
CA LYS A 85 1.16 11.00 9.46
C LYS A 85 2.66 11.24 9.62
N TRP A 86 3.45 10.33 9.06
CA TRP A 86 4.90 10.44 8.97
C TRP A 86 5.30 10.77 7.54
N LEU A 87 6.13 11.79 7.37
CA LEU A 87 6.91 12.03 6.17
C LEU A 87 8.24 11.30 6.34
N LEU A 88 8.52 10.33 5.48
CA LEU A 88 9.67 9.45 5.58
C LEU A 88 10.63 9.70 4.42
N ARG A 89 11.92 9.79 4.71
CA ARG A 89 12.97 9.94 3.70
C ARG A 89 13.02 8.72 2.79
N ALA A 90 13.03 8.95 1.49
CA ALA A 90 13.14 7.94 0.45
C ALA A 90 14.11 8.43 -0.64
N PRO A 91 15.44 8.37 -0.42
CA PRO A 91 16.44 8.95 -1.32
C PRO A 91 16.24 8.46 -2.76
N GLY A 92 16.31 9.39 -3.73
CA GLY A 92 16.29 9.05 -5.16
C GLY A 92 17.60 8.42 -5.63
N ALA A 93 17.60 7.86 -6.84
CA ALA A 93 18.80 7.30 -7.47
C ALA A 93 19.94 8.35 -7.65
N THR A 94 19.58 9.62 -7.75
CA THR A 94 20.51 10.77 -7.92
C THR A 94 20.93 11.39 -6.59
N GLY A 95 20.50 10.82 -5.44
CA GLY A 95 20.74 11.40 -4.11
C GLY A 95 19.79 12.56 -3.74
N ALA A 96 18.84 12.91 -4.61
CA ALA A 96 17.83 13.93 -4.30
C ALA A 96 16.99 13.54 -3.08
N GLU A 97 16.73 14.50 -2.18
CA GLU A 97 15.91 14.31 -0.99
C GLU A 97 14.44 14.15 -1.37
N GLN A 98 14.03 12.91 -1.49
CA GLN A 98 12.64 12.53 -1.72
C GLN A 98 12.03 11.96 -0.45
N ALA A 99 10.72 12.03 -0.36
CA ALA A 99 10.01 11.51 0.79
C ALA A 99 8.65 10.92 0.40
N ILE A 100 8.24 9.94 1.19
CA ILE A 100 6.94 9.28 1.11
C ILE A 100 6.15 9.55 2.38
N GLU A 101 4.84 9.37 2.32
CA GLU A 101 3.97 9.50 3.48
C GLU A 101 3.40 8.15 3.90
N THR A 102 3.29 7.97 5.21
CA THR A 102 2.67 6.82 5.88
C THR A 102 1.68 7.33 6.92
N VAL A 103 0.49 6.74 7.01
CA VAL A 103 -0.58 7.24 7.86
C VAL A 103 -1.13 6.13 8.75
N PHE A 104 -1.16 6.39 10.07
CA PHE A 104 -1.83 5.54 11.04
C PHE A 104 -3.20 6.14 11.40
N ILE A 105 -4.23 5.31 11.31
CA ILE A 105 -5.63 5.68 11.59
C ILE A 105 -6.11 4.82 12.74
N PRO A 106 -6.26 5.38 13.95
CA PRO A 106 -6.82 4.67 15.10
C PRO A 106 -8.35 4.63 15.03
N GLU A 107 -8.91 3.49 15.39
CA GLU A 107 -10.34 3.29 15.62
C GLU A 107 -10.52 2.37 16.85
N PRO A 108 -11.68 2.39 17.54
CA PRO A 108 -11.93 1.47 18.64
C PRO A 108 -11.71 -0.01 18.21
N GLY A 109 -10.75 -0.68 18.86
CA GLY A 109 -10.38 -2.07 18.55
C GLY A 109 -9.67 -2.31 17.22
N ARG A 110 -9.28 -1.24 16.50
CA ARG A 110 -8.62 -1.33 15.20
C ARG A 110 -7.61 -0.22 15.00
N GLY A 111 -6.39 -0.58 14.57
CA GLY A 111 -5.39 0.38 14.10
C GLY A 111 -5.04 0.06 12.63
N THR A 112 -5.32 0.96 11.72
CA THR A 112 -5.03 0.78 10.29
C THR A 112 -3.81 1.62 9.91
N LEU A 113 -2.78 0.97 9.34
CA LEU A 113 -1.63 1.66 8.77
C LEU A 113 -1.74 1.67 7.24
N CYS A 114 -1.78 2.88 6.68
CA CYS A 114 -1.72 3.12 5.25
C CYS A 114 -0.27 3.35 4.84
N ILE A 115 0.27 2.48 3.99
CA ILE A 115 1.68 2.51 3.56
C ILE A 115 1.81 2.79 2.07
N SER A 116 2.94 3.39 1.71
CA SER A 116 3.33 3.71 0.34
C SER A 116 4.15 2.59 -0.30
N SER A 117 4.03 2.43 -1.61
CA SER A 117 4.77 1.44 -2.41
C SER A 117 5.74 2.05 -3.43
N GLN A 118 5.60 3.34 -3.71
CA GLN A 118 6.44 4.07 -4.67
C GLN A 118 6.69 5.49 -4.18
N VAL A 119 7.74 6.12 -4.70
CA VAL A 119 7.93 7.57 -4.64
C VAL A 119 7.19 8.18 -5.81
N GLY A 120 6.03 8.80 -5.54
CA GLY A 120 5.10 9.26 -6.55
C GLY A 120 4.27 8.14 -7.18
N CYS A 121 3.65 8.40 -8.33
CA CYS A 121 2.82 7.42 -9.05
C CYS A 121 2.81 7.73 -10.55
N ALA A 122 2.89 6.70 -11.40
CA ALA A 122 2.89 6.85 -12.86
C ALA A 122 1.49 6.74 -13.50
N LEU A 123 0.43 6.44 -12.72
CA LEU A 123 -0.90 6.15 -13.28
C LEU A 123 -1.71 7.37 -13.71
N ASP A 124 -1.32 8.57 -13.28
CA ASP A 124 -1.93 9.85 -13.64
C ASP A 124 -3.45 9.95 -13.38
N CYS A 125 -3.95 9.31 -12.32
CA CYS A 125 -5.36 9.45 -11.91
C CYS A 125 -5.69 10.92 -11.63
N SER A 126 -6.72 11.46 -12.29
CA SER A 126 -6.99 12.91 -12.36
C SER A 126 -7.34 13.54 -11.00
N PHE A 127 -7.90 12.75 -10.09
CA PHE A 127 -8.35 13.17 -8.75
C PHE A 127 -7.32 12.88 -7.63
N CYS A 128 -6.09 12.45 -7.97
CA CYS A 128 -5.09 12.02 -6.96
C CYS A 128 -3.90 12.97 -6.89
N SER A 129 -3.62 13.51 -5.71
CA SER A 129 -2.49 14.40 -5.47
C SER A 129 -1.14 13.73 -5.73
N THR A 130 -0.98 12.46 -5.34
CA THR A 130 0.24 11.67 -5.60
C THR A 130 0.52 11.53 -7.10
N ALA A 131 -0.53 11.30 -7.91
CA ALA A 131 -0.40 11.17 -9.35
C ALA A 131 0.05 12.47 -10.01
N LYS A 132 -0.38 13.63 -9.49
CA LYS A 132 0.03 14.95 -9.99
C LYS A 132 1.53 15.23 -9.77
N GLN A 133 2.16 14.54 -8.84
CA GLN A 133 3.60 14.69 -8.59
C GLN A 133 4.46 13.89 -9.57
N GLY A 134 3.87 12.95 -10.31
CA GLY A 134 4.57 12.05 -11.21
C GLY A 134 5.26 10.90 -10.44
N PHE A 135 6.08 10.14 -11.15
CA PHE A 135 6.77 8.95 -10.64
C PHE A 135 8.28 9.17 -10.58
N ASN A 136 8.92 8.70 -9.54
CA ASN A 136 10.38 8.65 -9.45
C ASN A 136 10.90 7.22 -9.45
N ARG A 137 10.58 6.42 -8.40
CA ARG A 137 11.06 5.04 -8.29
C ARG A 137 10.12 4.15 -7.48
N ASN A 138 10.33 2.88 -7.60
CA ASN A 138 9.77 1.88 -6.71
C ASN A 138 10.46 1.92 -5.35
N LEU A 139 9.72 1.67 -4.28
CA LEU A 139 10.28 1.38 -2.96
C LEU A 139 10.77 -0.06 -2.94
N SER A 140 11.88 -0.33 -2.25
CA SER A 140 12.33 -1.67 -1.94
C SER A 140 11.41 -2.35 -0.91
N ALA A 141 11.47 -3.67 -0.81
CA ALA A 141 10.73 -4.41 0.23
C ALA A 141 11.08 -3.92 1.63
N ALA A 142 12.37 -3.59 1.89
CA ALA A 142 12.82 -3.02 3.16
C ALA A 142 12.19 -1.66 3.48
N GLU A 143 12.03 -0.79 2.47
CA GLU A 143 11.37 0.50 2.67
C GLU A 143 9.86 0.34 2.89
N ILE A 144 9.22 -0.65 2.24
CA ILE A 144 7.78 -0.92 2.43
C ILE A 144 7.53 -1.50 3.82
N VAL A 145 8.27 -2.52 4.25
CA VAL A 145 8.15 -3.14 5.58
C VAL A 145 8.63 -2.18 6.66
N GLY A 146 9.66 -1.40 6.37
CA GLY A 146 10.22 -0.39 7.27
C GLY A 146 9.20 0.65 7.73
N GLN A 147 8.18 0.96 6.92
CA GLN A 147 7.06 1.83 7.35
C GLN A 147 6.26 1.19 8.48
N VAL A 148 6.01 -0.12 8.40
CA VAL A 148 5.29 -0.88 9.45
C VAL A 148 6.16 -0.96 10.71
N TRP A 149 7.44 -1.26 10.54
CA TRP A 149 8.40 -1.36 11.64
C TRP A 149 8.51 -0.03 12.41
N LEU A 150 8.70 1.06 11.67
CA LEU A 150 8.80 2.40 12.22
C LEU A 150 7.53 2.82 12.97
N ALA A 151 6.36 2.63 12.32
CA ALA A 151 5.09 3.01 12.92
C ALA A 151 4.82 2.25 14.23
N ASN A 152 5.13 0.94 14.31
CA ASN A 152 5.03 0.20 15.57
C ASN A 152 5.91 0.81 16.67
N ARG A 153 7.16 1.16 16.35
CA ARG A 153 8.10 1.78 17.29
C ARG A 153 7.61 3.15 17.76
N GLU A 154 7.18 4.00 16.83
CA GLU A 154 6.68 5.35 17.12
C GLU A 154 5.36 5.36 17.91
N LEU A 155 4.58 4.31 17.79
CA LEU A 155 3.35 4.12 18.55
C LEU A 155 3.61 3.49 19.93
N GLY A 156 4.83 3.06 20.22
CA GLY A 156 5.20 2.41 21.48
C GLY A 156 4.69 0.96 21.57
N ALA A 157 4.58 0.25 20.44
CA ALA A 157 4.22 -1.16 20.45
C ALA A 157 5.29 -1.98 21.20
N SER A 158 4.86 -2.89 22.05
CA SER A 158 5.75 -3.82 22.78
C SER A 158 5.38 -5.27 22.44
N ALA A 159 6.35 -6.18 22.63
CA ALA A 159 6.17 -7.60 22.33
C ALA A 159 5.03 -8.24 23.14
N ASP A 160 4.83 -7.80 24.37
CA ASP A 160 3.84 -8.33 25.32
C ASP A 160 2.58 -7.47 25.41
N GLY A 161 2.54 -6.35 24.67
CA GLY A 161 1.42 -5.43 24.66
C GLY A 161 0.36 -5.75 23.60
N PRO A 162 -0.76 -4.99 23.62
CA PRO A 162 -1.79 -5.14 22.57
C PRO A 162 -1.22 -4.73 21.21
N ARG A 163 -1.66 -5.43 20.17
CA ARG A 163 -1.30 -5.07 18.79
C ARG A 163 -1.95 -3.75 18.40
N LEU A 164 -1.12 -2.71 18.24
CA LEU A 164 -1.58 -1.37 17.86
C LEU A 164 -1.94 -1.29 16.37
N ILE A 165 -1.09 -1.83 15.49
CA ILE A 165 -1.37 -1.94 14.06
C ILE A 165 -2.01 -3.29 13.79
N THR A 166 -3.34 -3.28 13.61
CA THR A 166 -4.12 -4.49 13.33
C THR A 166 -4.38 -4.74 11.86
N ASN A 167 -4.26 -3.70 11.04
CA ASN A 167 -4.50 -3.75 9.60
C ASN A 167 -3.43 -2.93 8.86
N VAL A 168 -2.97 -3.45 7.73
CA VAL A 168 -2.08 -2.71 6.81
C VAL A 168 -2.76 -2.61 5.45
N VAL A 169 -2.80 -1.41 4.88
CA VAL A 169 -3.38 -1.16 3.56
C VAL A 169 -2.35 -0.47 2.66
N LEU A 170 -2.09 -1.05 1.49
CA LEU A 170 -1.23 -0.45 0.46
C LEU A 170 -2.07 0.53 -0.37
N MET A 171 -2.47 1.64 0.28
CA MET A 171 -3.31 2.70 -0.28
C MET A 171 -2.65 4.08 -0.18
N GLY A 172 -1.35 4.11 0.15
CA GLY A 172 -0.55 5.31 0.19
C GLY A 172 -0.07 5.75 -1.21
N MET A 173 1.17 6.21 -1.30
CA MET A 173 1.73 6.67 -2.57
C MET A 173 2.11 5.50 -3.47
N GLY A 174 1.73 5.59 -4.77
CA GLY A 174 2.10 4.64 -5.81
C GLY A 174 1.04 3.59 -6.14
N GLU A 175 1.30 2.82 -7.20
CA GLU A 175 0.54 1.64 -7.61
C GLU A 175 1.30 0.38 -7.15
N PRO A 176 0.77 -0.36 -6.17
CA PRO A 176 1.48 -1.51 -5.62
C PRO A 176 1.80 -2.61 -6.65
N LEU A 177 0.88 -2.86 -7.58
CA LEU A 177 1.10 -3.89 -8.61
C LEU A 177 2.14 -3.48 -9.66
N ALA A 178 2.45 -2.20 -9.81
CA ALA A 178 3.57 -1.73 -10.63
C ALA A 178 4.92 -1.96 -9.92
N ASN A 179 4.90 -2.19 -8.61
CA ASN A 179 6.06 -2.56 -7.79
C ASN A 179 5.96 -3.98 -7.25
N TYR A 180 5.40 -4.89 -8.01
CA TYR A 180 5.04 -6.24 -7.58
C TYR A 180 6.19 -7.00 -6.93
N ARG A 181 7.40 -6.90 -7.52
CA ARG A 181 8.61 -7.58 -7.06
C ARG A 181 9.00 -7.27 -5.62
N ASN A 182 8.73 -6.05 -5.15
CA ASN A 182 9.04 -5.62 -3.79
C ASN A 182 7.82 -5.73 -2.86
N VAL A 183 6.61 -5.53 -3.40
CA VAL A 183 5.36 -5.58 -2.63
C VAL A 183 5.03 -7.00 -2.18
N LEU A 184 5.25 -8.01 -3.03
CA LEU A 184 4.97 -9.40 -2.70
C LEU A 184 5.79 -9.91 -1.49
N PRO A 185 7.13 -9.78 -1.44
CA PRO A 185 7.90 -10.14 -0.25
C PRO A 185 7.46 -9.36 0.99
N ALA A 186 7.19 -8.05 0.85
CA ALA A 186 6.74 -7.23 1.97
C ALA A 186 5.41 -7.74 2.57
N MET A 187 4.42 -8.09 1.73
CA MET A 187 3.16 -8.69 2.21
C MET A 187 3.38 -10.05 2.88
N ARG A 188 4.28 -10.87 2.34
CA ARG A 188 4.64 -12.16 2.95
C ARG A 188 5.22 -11.97 4.34
N ILE A 189 6.12 -10.99 4.55
CA ILE A 189 6.67 -10.65 5.87
C ILE A 189 5.56 -10.18 6.82
N MET A 190 4.62 -9.35 6.34
CA MET A 190 3.51 -8.87 7.16
C MET A 190 2.59 -10.01 7.64
N MET A 191 2.45 -11.07 6.86
CA MET A 191 1.60 -12.22 7.17
C MET A 191 2.34 -13.38 7.83
N ASP A 192 3.68 -13.37 7.81
CA ASP A 192 4.50 -14.43 8.40
C ASP A 192 4.28 -14.50 9.92
N ASP A 193 4.14 -15.73 10.46
CA ASP A 193 3.92 -15.97 11.89
C ASP A 193 5.11 -15.58 12.77
N LEU A 194 6.30 -15.46 12.24
CA LEU A 194 7.48 -14.88 12.89
C LEU A 194 7.69 -13.40 12.56
N GLY A 195 6.96 -12.89 11.57
CA GLY A 195 6.89 -11.49 11.19
C GLY A 195 5.85 -10.73 12.03
N TYR A 196 4.94 -10.01 11.33
CA TYR A 196 3.86 -9.29 12.02
C TYR A 196 2.63 -10.15 12.29
N ASP A 197 2.55 -11.38 11.75
CA ASP A 197 1.45 -12.32 11.97
C ASP A 197 0.07 -11.70 11.70
N LEU A 198 -0.01 -10.85 10.70
CA LEU A 198 -1.27 -10.30 10.25
C LEU A 198 -2.01 -11.35 9.43
N SER A 199 -3.26 -11.60 9.77
CA SER A 199 -4.06 -12.46 8.91
C SER A 199 -4.19 -11.84 7.51
N ARG A 200 -4.28 -12.68 6.49
CA ARG A 200 -4.45 -12.25 5.09
C ARG A 200 -5.66 -11.32 4.85
N ARG A 201 -6.66 -11.30 5.75
CA ARG A 201 -7.79 -10.36 5.72
C ARG A 201 -7.45 -8.97 6.24
N ARG A 202 -6.33 -8.84 6.93
CA ARG A 202 -5.87 -7.60 7.55
C ARG A 202 -4.74 -6.92 6.76
N VAL A 203 -4.28 -7.57 5.69
CA VAL A 203 -3.39 -6.95 4.69
C VAL A 203 -4.22 -6.73 3.43
N THR A 204 -4.36 -5.47 3.02
CA THR A 204 -5.13 -5.08 1.83
C THR A 204 -4.19 -4.52 0.77
N LEU A 205 -4.19 -5.13 -0.41
CA LEU A 205 -3.57 -4.56 -1.60
C LEU A 205 -4.63 -3.78 -2.36
N SER A 206 -4.34 -2.50 -2.63
CA SER A 206 -5.17 -1.66 -3.51
C SER A 206 -4.51 -1.49 -4.86
N THR A 207 -5.29 -1.56 -5.94
CA THR A 207 -4.80 -1.34 -7.30
C THR A 207 -5.78 -0.55 -8.15
N SER A 208 -5.25 0.22 -9.07
CA SER A 208 -6.06 0.88 -10.10
C SER A 208 -6.37 -0.04 -11.29
N GLY A 209 -5.87 -1.29 -11.28
CA GLY A 209 -6.26 -2.31 -12.25
C GLY A 209 -5.19 -2.69 -13.26
N LEU A 210 -3.98 -3.03 -12.80
CA LEU A 210 -2.98 -3.72 -13.61
C LEU A 210 -3.38 -5.19 -13.75
N VAL A 211 -4.22 -5.50 -14.75
CA VAL A 211 -4.90 -6.78 -14.94
C VAL A 211 -3.94 -7.98 -14.95
N PRO A 212 -2.82 -8.00 -15.68
CA PRO A 212 -1.91 -9.15 -15.64
C PRO A 212 -1.38 -9.47 -14.26
N GLN A 213 -1.09 -8.44 -13.46
CA GLN A 213 -0.60 -8.59 -12.09
C GLN A 213 -1.69 -9.02 -11.11
N ILE A 214 -2.98 -8.72 -11.37
CA ILE A 214 -4.08 -9.24 -10.57
C ILE A 214 -4.18 -10.75 -10.75
N TYR A 215 -4.08 -11.28 -11.98
CA TYR A 215 -4.02 -12.72 -12.23
C TYR A 215 -2.83 -13.37 -11.53
N ARG A 216 -1.65 -12.77 -11.63
CA ARG A 216 -0.46 -13.26 -10.93
C ARG A 216 -0.65 -13.27 -9.40
N LEU A 217 -1.24 -12.21 -8.84
CA LEU A 217 -1.53 -12.12 -7.41
C LEU A 217 -2.48 -13.24 -6.95
N ALA A 218 -3.46 -13.61 -7.78
CA ALA A 218 -4.39 -14.68 -7.48
C ALA A 218 -3.69 -16.03 -7.24
N GLU A 219 -2.57 -16.28 -7.92
CA GLU A 219 -1.80 -17.51 -7.77
C GLU A 219 -0.75 -17.44 -6.63
N GLU A 220 -0.17 -16.26 -6.41
CA GLU A 220 1.02 -16.14 -5.55
C GLU A 220 0.73 -15.65 -4.12
N CYS A 221 -0.36 -14.90 -3.90
CA CYS A 221 -0.61 -14.25 -2.61
C CYS A 221 -2.08 -13.98 -2.34
N ASN A 222 -2.56 -14.54 -1.24
CA ASN A 222 -3.95 -14.40 -0.81
C ASN A 222 -4.08 -13.26 0.24
N VAL A 223 -4.38 -12.04 -0.21
CA VAL A 223 -4.65 -10.87 0.64
C VAL A 223 -6.03 -10.28 0.35
N ALA A 224 -6.49 -9.33 1.11
CA ALA A 224 -7.69 -8.57 0.73
C ALA A 224 -7.39 -7.71 -0.49
N LEU A 225 -8.25 -7.76 -1.52
CA LEU A 225 -8.11 -6.97 -2.73
C LEU A 225 -9.08 -5.79 -2.71
N ALA A 226 -8.54 -4.58 -2.90
CA ALA A 226 -9.29 -3.38 -3.17
C ALA A 226 -8.97 -2.87 -4.58
N VAL A 227 -9.98 -2.44 -5.33
CA VAL A 227 -9.84 -1.96 -6.71
C VAL A 227 -10.38 -0.57 -6.83
N SER A 228 -9.52 0.36 -7.23
CA SER A 228 -9.86 1.75 -7.55
C SER A 228 -10.65 1.81 -8.85
N LEU A 229 -11.97 1.64 -8.77
CA LEU A 229 -12.87 1.61 -9.92
C LEU A 229 -13.28 3.02 -10.35
N HIS A 230 -13.84 3.81 -9.45
CA HIS A 230 -14.18 5.24 -9.52
C HIS A 230 -15.16 5.66 -10.63
N ALA A 231 -15.54 4.77 -11.52
CA ALA A 231 -16.52 5.02 -12.57
C ALA A 231 -17.25 3.72 -12.95
N PRO A 232 -18.53 3.81 -13.40
CA PRO A 232 -19.33 2.65 -13.77
C PRO A 232 -19.22 2.27 -15.25
N ASN A 233 -18.51 3.07 -16.06
CA ASN A 233 -18.33 2.85 -17.50
C ASN A 233 -16.94 3.31 -17.98
N ASP A 234 -16.50 2.78 -19.11
CA ASP A 234 -15.17 3.03 -19.65
C ASP A 234 -14.96 4.48 -20.08
N ALA A 235 -16.00 5.14 -20.58
CA ALA A 235 -15.89 6.54 -21.03
C ALA A 235 -15.47 7.46 -19.89
N LEU A 236 -16.11 7.33 -18.74
CA LEU A 236 -15.79 8.10 -17.55
C LEU A 236 -14.49 7.59 -16.87
N ARG A 237 -14.30 6.27 -16.82
CA ARG A 237 -13.10 5.70 -16.21
C ARG A 237 -11.82 6.07 -16.96
N ASN A 238 -11.88 6.17 -18.28
CA ASN A 238 -10.75 6.63 -19.11
C ASN A 238 -10.29 8.06 -18.77
N GLN A 239 -11.19 8.90 -18.26
CA GLN A 239 -10.89 10.26 -17.84
C GLN A 239 -10.34 10.30 -16.41
N LEU A 240 -10.91 9.52 -15.49
CA LEU A 240 -10.56 9.52 -14.09
C LEU A 240 -9.33 8.65 -13.77
N VAL A 241 -9.22 7.49 -14.43
CA VAL A 241 -8.21 6.45 -14.18
C VAL A 241 -7.64 5.98 -15.52
N PRO A 242 -6.65 6.68 -16.10
CA PRO A 242 -6.19 6.47 -17.48
C PRO A 242 -5.71 5.07 -17.83
N ILE A 243 -5.26 4.26 -16.85
CA ILE A 243 -4.90 2.85 -17.05
C ILE A 243 -6.06 2.02 -17.64
N ASN A 244 -7.30 2.48 -17.51
CA ASN A 244 -8.47 1.85 -18.10
C ASN A 244 -8.39 1.71 -19.63
N ARG A 245 -7.64 2.58 -20.30
CA ARG A 245 -7.40 2.50 -21.75
C ARG A 245 -6.63 1.25 -22.17
N LEU A 246 -5.79 0.73 -21.25
CA LEU A 246 -5.05 -0.53 -21.43
C LEU A 246 -5.85 -1.74 -20.93
N HIS A 247 -6.60 -1.55 -19.86
CA HIS A 247 -7.37 -2.58 -19.17
C HIS A 247 -8.80 -2.09 -18.93
N PRO A 248 -9.70 -2.23 -19.91
CA PRO A 248 -11.10 -1.82 -19.77
C PRO A 248 -11.81 -2.52 -18.60
N ILE A 249 -12.90 -1.92 -18.13
CA ILE A 249 -13.68 -2.41 -16.97
C ILE A 249 -13.99 -3.91 -17.09
N ARG A 250 -14.37 -4.37 -18.29
CA ARG A 250 -14.69 -5.79 -18.51
C ARG A 250 -13.53 -6.71 -18.18
N GLU A 251 -12.32 -6.38 -18.61
CA GLU A 251 -11.13 -7.17 -18.36
C GLU A 251 -10.72 -7.08 -16.88
N LEU A 252 -10.80 -5.89 -16.30
CA LEU A 252 -10.53 -5.67 -14.89
C LEU A 252 -11.46 -6.51 -14.00
N LEU A 253 -12.76 -6.50 -14.27
CA LEU A 253 -13.74 -7.28 -13.52
C LEU A 253 -13.50 -8.79 -13.69
N ALA A 254 -13.20 -9.26 -14.90
CA ALA A 254 -12.85 -10.65 -15.13
C ALA A 254 -11.65 -11.10 -14.26
N ALA A 255 -10.61 -10.28 -14.17
CA ALA A 255 -9.47 -10.55 -13.28
C ALA A 255 -9.87 -10.53 -11.79
N CYS A 256 -10.77 -9.63 -11.39
CA CYS A 256 -11.31 -9.60 -10.02
C CYS A 256 -12.10 -10.87 -9.68
N TRP A 257 -12.92 -11.35 -10.61
CA TRP A 257 -13.71 -12.57 -10.41
C TRP A 257 -12.83 -13.81 -10.36
N HIS A 258 -11.84 -13.89 -11.23
CA HIS A 258 -10.80 -14.94 -11.14
C HIS A 258 -10.08 -14.90 -9.79
N TYR A 259 -9.71 -13.71 -9.30
CA TYR A 259 -9.12 -13.56 -7.97
C TYR A 259 -10.04 -14.09 -6.86
N LEU A 260 -11.35 -13.82 -6.94
CA LEU A 260 -12.34 -14.32 -5.98
C LEU A 260 -12.47 -15.85 -5.97
N GLU A 261 -12.49 -16.47 -7.14
CA GLU A 261 -12.56 -17.94 -7.29
C GLU A 261 -11.41 -18.61 -6.55
N ARG A 262 -10.20 -18.03 -6.62
CA ARG A 262 -9.01 -18.51 -5.89
C ARG A 262 -9.06 -18.24 -4.38
N GLN A 263 -9.96 -17.37 -3.91
CA GLN A 263 -9.98 -16.87 -2.52
C GLN A 263 -11.02 -17.55 -1.60
N ASN A 264 -11.70 -18.58 -2.05
CA ASN A 264 -12.70 -19.32 -1.25
C ASN A 264 -13.76 -18.39 -0.61
N GLY A 265 -14.52 -17.67 -1.42
CA GLY A 265 -15.67 -16.87 -1.00
C GLY A 265 -15.37 -15.52 -0.35
N ARG A 266 -14.23 -14.89 -0.63
CA ARG A 266 -13.97 -13.51 -0.24
C ARG A 266 -14.59 -12.54 -1.24
N SER A 267 -14.84 -11.32 -0.76
CA SER A 267 -15.30 -10.21 -1.61
C SER A 267 -14.13 -9.33 -2.06
N VAL A 268 -14.23 -8.78 -3.27
CA VAL A 268 -13.42 -7.63 -3.71
C VAL A 268 -14.09 -6.36 -3.23
N THR A 269 -13.28 -5.40 -2.74
CA THR A 269 -13.76 -4.07 -2.40
C THR A 269 -13.48 -3.12 -3.56
N PHE A 270 -14.53 -2.49 -4.10
CA PHE A 270 -14.40 -1.48 -5.14
C PHE A 270 -14.42 -0.09 -4.49
N GLU A 271 -13.30 0.62 -4.58
CA GLU A 271 -13.18 2.00 -4.13
C GLU A 271 -13.79 2.94 -5.16
N TYR A 272 -14.64 3.86 -4.71
CA TYR A 272 -15.37 4.79 -5.57
C TYR A 272 -15.33 6.19 -4.96
N VAL A 273 -14.48 7.06 -5.48
CA VAL A 273 -14.40 8.46 -5.08
C VAL A 273 -15.64 9.21 -5.56
N MET A 274 -16.25 10.01 -4.67
CA MET A 274 -17.48 10.75 -4.97
C MET A 274 -17.15 12.18 -5.39
N LEU A 275 -17.27 12.46 -6.69
CA LEU A 275 -16.94 13.72 -7.33
C LEU A 275 -18.22 14.43 -7.79
N ASP A 276 -18.47 15.63 -7.25
CA ASP A 276 -19.68 16.44 -7.51
C ASP A 276 -19.89 16.70 -9.00
N GLY A 277 -21.06 16.30 -9.50
CA GLY A 277 -21.47 16.46 -10.89
C GLY A 277 -20.69 15.62 -11.91
N VAL A 278 -19.79 14.74 -11.47
CA VAL A 278 -18.94 13.94 -12.36
C VAL A 278 -19.34 12.48 -12.39
N ASN A 279 -19.33 11.80 -11.24
CA ASN A 279 -19.58 10.37 -11.14
C ASN A 279 -20.64 10.00 -10.09
N ASP A 280 -21.32 10.97 -9.52
CA ASP A 280 -22.25 10.85 -8.38
C ASP A 280 -23.75 10.81 -8.77
N GLN A 281 -24.06 10.79 -10.07
CA GLN A 281 -25.43 10.78 -10.56
C GLN A 281 -26.14 9.45 -10.25
N PRO A 282 -27.48 9.47 -10.01
CA PRO A 282 -28.24 8.25 -9.76
C PRO A 282 -28.08 7.16 -10.81
N GLY A 283 -27.93 7.53 -12.09
CA GLY A 283 -27.67 6.62 -13.22
C GLY A 283 -26.35 5.87 -13.06
N HIS A 284 -25.29 6.53 -12.53
CA HIS A 284 -24.01 5.90 -12.27
C HIS A 284 -24.10 4.80 -11.19
N ALA A 285 -24.94 5.02 -10.15
CA ALA A 285 -25.18 3.97 -9.16
C ALA A 285 -25.89 2.75 -9.76
N ASP A 286 -26.81 2.97 -10.69
CA ASP A 286 -27.52 1.90 -11.39
C ASP A 286 -26.59 1.10 -12.32
N GLU A 287 -25.72 1.78 -13.04
CA GLU A 287 -24.70 1.16 -13.89
C GLU A 287 -23.73 0.34 -13.04
N LEU A 288 -23.21 0.91 -11.95
CA LEU A 288 -22.30 0.24 -11.04
C LEU A 288 -22.93 -1.01 -10.42
N ALA A 289 -24.19 -0.92 -10.00
CA ALA A 289 -24.89 -2.09 -9.46
C ALA A 289 -25.08 -3.21 -10.51
N ARG A 290 -25.30 -2.85 -11.79
CA ARG A 290 -25.37 -3.84 -12.89
C ARG A 290 -24.03 -4.54 -13.14
N LEU A 291 -22.93 -3.80 -13.10
CA LEU A 291 -21.57 -4.35 -13.26
C LEU A 291 -21.20 -5.38 -12.19
N LEU A 292 -21.65 -5.17 -10.95
CA LEU A 292 -21.27 -5.99 -9.78
C LEU A 292 -22.29 -7.09 -9.47
N ARG A 293 -23.40 -7.18 -10.22
CA ARG A 293 -24.47 -8.14 -9.96
C ARG A 293 -23.98 -9.58 -10.04
N GLY A 294 -24.34 -10.39 -9.04
CA GLY A 294 -24.04 -11.83 -9.01
C GLY A 294 -22.63 -12.17 -8.52
N HIS A 295 -21.87 -11.20 -8.06
CA HIS A 295 -20.53 -11.41 -7.52
C HIS A 295 -20.40 -10.88 -6.09
N ASP A 296 -19.51 -11.49 -5.30
CA ASP A 296 -19.18 -11.05 -3.95
C ASP A 296 -18.35 -9.76 -3.98
N ALA A 297 -19.04 -8.65 -4.15
CA ALA A 297 -18.47 -7.32 -4.27
C ALA A 297 -18.99 -6.38 -3.18
N LYS A 298 -18.13 -5.47 -2.73
CA LYS A 298 -18.46 -4.36 -1.84
C LYS A 298 -18.01 -3.05 -2.47
N VAL A 299 -18.78 -1.99 -2.30
CA VAL A 299 -18.41 -0.65 -2.74
C VAL A 299 -18.09 0.21 -1.52
N ASN A 300 -16.93 0.84 -1.54
CA ASN A 300 -16.53 1.80 -0.53
C ASN A 300 -16.57 3.20 -1.16
N LEU A 301 -17.57 3.98 -0.81
CA LEU A 301 -17.74 5.35 -1.28
C LEU A 301 -16.79 6.25 -0.50
N ILE A 302 -15.90 6.93 -1.21
CA ILE A 302 -14.92 7.84 -0.63
C ILE A 302 -15.36 9.27 -0.91
N PRO A 303 -15.85 10.04 0.09
CA PRO A 303 -16.04 11.47 -0.09
C PRO A 303 -14.72 12.09 -0.57
N PHE A 304 -14.75 12.85 -1.65
CA PHE A 304 -13.54 13.42 -2.21
C PHE A 304 -12.87 14.39 -1.24
N ASN A 305 -11.57 14.24 -1.05
CA ASN A 305 -10.77 15.14 -0.23
C ASN A 305 -10.02 16.09 -1.17
N THR A 306 -10.32 17.37 -1.09
CA THR A 306 -9.75 18.40 -1.95
C THR A 306 -8.25 18.60 -1.67
N PHE A 307 -7.51 19.04 -2.67
CA PHE A 307 -6.10 19.40 -2.55
C PHE A 307 -5.78 20.58 -3.49
N PRO A 308 -4.74 21.35 -3.24
CA PRO A 308 -4.39 22.49 -4.08
C PRO A 308 -4.19 22.11 -5.55
N GLY A 309 -4.82 22.86 -6.46
CA GLY A 309 -4.72 22.63 -7.91
C GLY A 309 -5.69 21.59 -8.49
N THR A 310 -6.59 21.00 -7.69
CA THR A 310 -7.69 20.18 -8.22
C THR A 310 -8.85 21.04 -8.69
N SER A 311 -9.49 20.65 -9.80
CA SER A 311 -10.76 21.21 -10.27
C SER A 311 -11.99 20.48 -9.74
N TYR A 312 -11.79 19.32 -9.12
CA TYR A 312 -12.89 18.51 -8.59
C TYR A 312 -13.39 19.04 -7.24
N ARG A 313 -14.67 18.79 -6.99
CA ARG A 313 -15.33 19.09 -5.72
C ARG A 313 -15.89 17.81 -5.13
N ARG A 314 -16.01 17.80 -3.80
CA ARG A 314 -16.65 16.74 -3.05
C ARG A 314 -18.16 16.77 -3.32
N SER A 315 -18.74 15.61 -3.60
CA SER A 315 -20.20 15.46 -3.66
C SER A 315 -20.85 15.84 -2.34
N PRO A 316 -22.01 16.50 -2.36
CA PRO A 316 -22.77 16.79 -1.13
C PRO A 316 -23.14 15.51 -0.37
N GLU A 317 -23.14 15.56 0.95
CA GLU A 317 -23.48 14.40 1.81
C GLU A 317 -24.82 13.72 1.44
N PRO A 318 -25.91 14.48 1.13
CA PRO A 318 -27.16 13.87 0.66
C PRO A 318 -27.01 13.07 -0.62
N ALA A 319 -26.18 13.54 -1.57
CA ALA A 319 -25.93 12.83 -2.83
C ALA A 319 -25.16 11.52 -2.58
N ILE A 320 -24.13 11.55 -1.71
CA ILE A 320 -23.37 10.36 -1.30
C ILE A 320 -24.29 9.34 -0.61
N ALA A 321 -25.15 9.79 0.31
CA ALA A 321 -26.10 8.93 1.00
C ALA A 321 -27.12 8.32 0.03
N ALA A 322 -27.69 9.11 -0.89
CA ALA A 322 -28.63 8.63 -1.90
C ALA A 322 -27.97 7.60 -2.87
N PHE A 323 -26.72 7.83 -3.24
CA PHE A 323 -25.93 6.91 -4.07
C PHE A 323 -25.73 5.56 -3.36
N ARG A 324 -25.30 5.58 -2.08
CA ARG A 324 -25.17 4.38 -1.24
C ARG A 324 -26.49 3.62 -1.16
N ASP A 325 -27.59 4.31 -0.83
CA ASP A 325 -28.89 3.70 -0.61
C ASP A 325 -29.44 3.08 -1.91
N ARG A 326 -29.12 3.69 -3.06
CA ARG A 326 -29.46 3.17 -4.36
C ARG A 326 -28.72 1.88 -4.70
N LEU A 327 -27.40 1.80 -4.39
CA LEU A 327 -26.61 0.57 -4.49
C LEU A 327 -27.17 -0.53 -3.62
N MET A 328 -27.47 -0.22 -2.34
CA MET A 328 -28.02 -1.18 -1.37
C MET A 328 -29.38 -1.73 -1.80
N ARG A 329 -30.28 -0.89 -2.30
CA ARG A 329 -31.57 -1.34 -2.87
C ARG A 329 -31.43 -2.27 -4.07
N ARG A 330 -30.27 -2.25 -4.76
CA ARG A 330 -29.94 -3.16 -5.87
C ARG A 330 -29.12 -4.37 -5.44
N GLY A 331 -28.97 -4.60 -4.12
CA GLY A 331 -28.27 -5.76 -3.56
C GLY A 331 -26.74 -5.63 -3.49
N VAL A 332 -26.19 -4.44 -3.72
CA VAL A 332 -24.73 -4.20 -3.57
C VAL A 332 -24.45 -3.61 -2.22
N ILE A 333 -23.58 -4.26 -1.44
CA ILE A 333 -23.12 -3.74 -0.15
C ILE A 333 -22.29 -2.49 -0.38
N ALA A 334 -22.73 -1.36 0.16
CA ALA A 334 -22.04 -0.08 0.03
C ALA A 334 -21.82 0.58 1.39
N THR A 335 -20.62 1.08 1.61
CA THR A 335 -20.22 1.81 2.83
C THR A 335 -19.70 3.20 2.44
N ILE A 336 -19.86 4.18 3.33
CA ILE A 336 -19.29 5.52 3.16
C ILE A 336 -18.08 5.60 4.08
N ARG A 337 -16.90 5.89 3.51
CA ARG A 337 -15.67 6.07 4.27
C ARG A 337 -15.72 7.39 5.04
N ARG A 338 -15.42 7.32 6.33
CA ARG A 338 -15.21 8.54 7.12
C ARG A 338 -13.85 9.14 6.79
N THR A 339 -13.81 10.42 6.50
CA THR A 339 -12.54 11.16 6.36
C THR A 339 -11.83 11.18 7.72
N ARG A 340 -10.54 10.94 7.73
CA ARG A 340 -9.66 10.96 8.89
C ARG A 340 -8.42 11.77 8.60
N GLY A 341 -7.91 12.51 9.60
CA GLY A 341 -6.71 13.32 9.46
C GLY A 341 -6.84 14.42 8.40
N ASP A 342 -8.03 15.02 8.24
CA ASP A 342 -8.29 16.06 7.24
C ASP A 342 -7.47 17.33 7.54
N ASP A 343 -7.32 17.66 8.81
CA ASP A 343 -6.55 18.79 9.33
C ASP A 343 -5.04 18.70 9.07
N ILE A 344 -4.55 17.52 8.71
CA ILE A 344 -3.13 17.26 8.40
C ILE A 344 -2.90 16.74 6.98
N ASP A 345 -3.86 16.90 6.06
CA ASP A 345 -3.80 16.35 4.68
C ASP A 345 -3.45 14.84 4.65
N ALA A 346 -4.01 14.03 5.57
CA ALA A 346 -3.71 12.60 5.67
C ALA A 346 -4.76 11.70 5.01
N ALA A 347 -5.81 12.28 4.43
CA ALA A 347 -6.88 11.52 3.82
C ALA A 347 -6.47 10.91 2.46
N CYS A 348 -7.25 9.92 2.01
CA CYS A 348 -6.99 9.25 0.73
C CYS A 348 -7.00 10.24 -0.44
N GLY A 349 -5.97 10.12 -1.30
CA GLY A 349 -5.77 10.99 -2.47
C GLY A 349 -5.03 12.30 -2.17
N GLN A 350 -4.79 12.65 -0.90
CA GLN A 350 -4.10 13.90 -0.51
C GLN A 350 -2.58 13.73 -0.35
N LEU A 351 -2.07 12.50 -0.19
CA LEU A 351 -0.65 12.27 0.09
C LEU A 351 0.24 12.84 -1.00
N LYS A 352 1.22 13.64 -0.60
CA LYS A 352 2.11 14.37 -1.49
C LYS A 352 3.55 13.85 -1.44
N GLY A 353 4.09 13.57 -0.25
CA GLY A 353 5.52 13.31 -0.10
C GLY A 353 6.39 14.47 -0.64
N ARG A 354 7.61 14.13 -1.08
CA ARG A 354 8.47 15.02 -1.87
C ARG A 354 9.00 14.25 -3.07
N VAL A 355 8.62 14.65 -4.28
CA VAL A 355 9.07 14.07 -5.54
C VAL A 355 9.80 15.15 -6.32
N LEU A 356 11.14 15.20 -6.22
CA LEU A 356 11.96 16.25 -6.82
C LEU A 356 12.42 15.91 -8.24
N ASP A 357 12.86 14.67 -8.49
CA ASP A 357 13.30 14.22 -9.81
C ASP A 357 12.21 13.36 -10.45
N ARG A 358 11.46 13.96 -11.36
CA ARG A 358 10.37 13.27 -12.06
C ARG A 358 10.94 12.53 -13.26
N ILE A 359 10.79 11.21 -13.28
CA ILE A 359 10.91 10.46 -14.53
C ILE A 359 9.60 10.69 -15.28
N GLN A 360 9.66 11.33 -16.45
CA GLN A 360 8.49 11.51 -17.33
C GLN A 360 8.07 10.16 -17.95
N LYS A 361 7.58 9.24 -17.13
CA LYS A 361 6.97 7.99 -17.58
C LYS A 361 5.52 7.98 -17.08
N ARG A 362 4.57 8.21 -17.99
CA ARG A 362 3.15 8.02 -17.74
C ARG A 362 2.75 6.63 -18.19
N LEU A 363 2.23 5.81 -17.29
CA LEU A 363 1.55 4.56 -17.63
C LEU A 363 0.23 4.93 -18.34
N GLY A 364 0.07 4.56 -19.60
CA GLY A 364 -1.12 4.88 -20.41
C GLY A 364 -0.84 5.67 -21.70
N ASP A 365 0.37 6.19 -21.86
CA ASP A 365 0.80 6.74 -23.13
C ASP A 365 1.42 5.61 -23.99
N LYS A 366 0.98 5.45 -25.25
CA LYS A 366 1.41 4.36 -26.16
C LYS A 366 2.93 4.30 -26.41
N ARG A 367 3.69 5.25 -25.92
CA ARG A 367 5.15 5.35 -26.08
C ARG A 367 5.98 4.80 -24.92
N VAL A 368 5.36 4.33 -23.86
CA VAL A 368 6.09 3.73 -22.74
C VAL A 368 5.81 2.24 -22.71
N GLY A 369 6.68 1.46 -23.33
CA GLY A 369 6.78 0.04 -23.02
C GLY A 369 7.04 -0.08 -21.52
N ILE A 370 6.04 -0.55 -20.78
CA ILE A 370 6.22 -0.94 -19.39
C ILE A 370 7.20 -2.11 -19.45
N MET A 371 8.47 -1.88 -19.15
CA MET A 371 9.31 -2.97 -18.70
C MET A 371 8.76 -3.36 -17.32
N VAL A 372 7.71 -4.17 -17.33
CA VAL A 372 7.38 -5.04 -16.21
C VAL A 372 8.56 -6.00 -16.19
N GLN A 373 9.56 -5.69 -15.36
CA GLN A 373 10.66 -6.63 -15.15
C GLN A 373 10.02 -7.90 -14.60
N ALA A 374 10.14 -8.96 -15.42
CA ALA A 374 9.68 -10.29 -15.14
C ALA A 374 10.24 -10.85 -13.82
#